data_3498bf6d04d49f091bed458713ef3b35
#
_entry.id   3498bf6d04d49f091bed458713ef3b35
#
_cell.length_a   1.000
_cell.length_b   1.000
_cell.length_c   1.000
_cell.angle_alpha   90.00
_cell.angle_beta   90.00
_cell.angle_gamma   90.00
#
_symmetry.space_group_name_H-M   'P 1'
#
loop_
_entity.id
_entity.type
_entity.pdbx_description
1 polymer ?
#
loop_
_entity_poly.entity_id
_entity_poly.type
_entity_poly.pdbx_seq_one_letter_code
_entity_poly.pdbx_strand_id
1 'polypeptide(L)'
;MNLLLVTLLLATQAPGAQDTVAQVLLRLEDDWAVGLTHRDVALFRRLLSDGFIYTEDDRTVGRDDVLRDVAAGPDTVETAHNEDMKVHRFGTTAIVTGWLVVGGHGSQGPFSRRYRFTDTWVRRGARWQIVAAHDYLVPAR
;
A
#
# COMPACT_ATOMS: atom_id res chain seq x y z
N MET A 1 -60.30 -17.25 -6.99
CA MET A 1 -59.36 -16.95 -5.88
C MET A 1 -57.99 -17.26 -6.41
N ASN A 2 -57.29 -16.21 -6.97
CA ASN A 2 -55.99 -16.37 -7.61
C ASN A 2 -54.87 -16.10 -6.56
N LEU A 3 -54.12 -17.17 -6.26
CA LEU A 3 -52.93 -17.05 -5.42
C LEU A 3 -51.77 -16.56 -6.29
N LEU A 4 -51.33 -15.32 -6.11
CA LEU A 4 -50.10 -14.78 -6.68
C LEU A 4 -48.91 -15.31 -5.87
N LEU A 5 -48.15 -16.21 -6.47
CA LEU A 5 -46.86 -16.63 -5.93
C LEU A 5 -45.85 -15.54 -6.20
N VAL A 6 -45.46 -14.80 -5.16
CA VAL A 6 -44.30 -13.83 -5.23
C VAL A 6 -43.05 -14.66 -5.03
N THR A 7 -42.32 -14.93 -6.11
CA THR A 7 -41.02 -15.58 -6.06
C THR A 7 -39.98 -14.51 -5.67
N LEU A 8 -39.53 -14.56 -4.42
CA LEU A 8 -38.42 -13.71 -3.92
C LEU A 8 -37.09 -14.23 -4.52
N LEU A 9 -36.57 -13.56 -5.55
CA LEU A 9 -35.22 -13.82 -6.05
C LEU A 9 -34.22 -13.26 -5.01
N LEU A 10 -33.68 -14.14 -4.20
CA LEU A 10 -32.46 -13.86 -3.43
C LEU A 10 -31.30 -13.76 -4.41
N ALA A 11 -30.88 -12.54 -4.71
CA ALA A 11 -29.63 -12.31 -5.43
C ALA A 11 -28.46 -12.72 -4.52
N THR A 12 -27.92 -13.91 -4.74
CA THR A 12 -26.64 -14.34 -4.15
C THR A 12 -25.53 -13.47 -4.76
N GLN A 13 -25.01 -12.52 -4.00
CA GLN A 13 -23.83 -11.77 -4.40
C GLN A 13 -22.65 -12.74 -4.50
N ALA A 14 -22.06 -12.81 -5.69
CA ALA A 14 -20.88 -13.63 -5.95
C ALA A 14 -19.69 -13.15 -5.11
N PRO A 15 -18.97 -14.02 -4.39
CA PRO A 15 -17.82 -13.67 -3.53
C PRO A 15 -16.63 -13.05 -4.29
N GLY A 16 -16.59 -13.17 -5.61
CA GLY A 16 -15.40 -12.91 -6.41
C GLY A 16 -14.95 -11.44 -6.61
N ALA A 17 -15.82 -10.44 -6.40
CA ALA A 17 -15.44 -9.04 -6.68
C ALA A 17 -14.69 -8.37 -5.54
N GLN A 18 -14.92 -8.75 -4.29
CA GLN A 18 -14.20 -8.21 -3.12
C GLN A 18 -12.79 -8.80 -3.03
N ASP A 19 -12.65 -10.09 -3.29
CA ASP A 19 -11.34 -10.77 -3.29
C ASP A 19 -10.41 -10.21 -4.35
N THR A 20 -10.94 -9.89 -5.53
CA THR A 20 -10.15 -9.31 -6.63
C THR A 20 -9.55 -7.94 -6.29
N VAL A 21 -10.30 -7.06 -5.61
CA VAL A 21 -9.78 -5.74 -5.20
C VAL A 21 -8.73 -5.87 -4.10
N ALA A 22 -8.97 -6.73 -3.11
CA ALA A 22 -7.98 -6.99 -2.07
C ALA A 22 -6.68 -7.53 -2.68
N GLN A 23 -6.75 -8.49 -3.60
CA GLN A 23 -5.58 -9.02 -4.29
C GLN A 23 -4.84 -7.96 -5.11
N VAL A 24 -5.57 -7.02 -5.75
CA VAL A 24 -4.93 -5.90 -6.48
C VAL A 24 -4.16 -5.01 -5.51
N LEU A 25 -4.77 -4.63 -4.39
CA LEU A 25 -4.13 -3.75 -3.41
C LEU A 25 -2.92 -4.42 -2.75
N LEU A 26 -3.02 -5.70 -2.38
CA LEU A 26 -1.89 -6.44 -1.83
C LEU A 26 -0.71 -6.50 -2.80
N ARG A 27 -0.98 -6.70 -4.11
CA ARG A 27 0.08 -6.64 -5.13
C ARG A 27 0.70 -5.24 -5.27
N LEU A 28 -0.09 -4.17 -5.16
CA LEU A 28 0.45 -2.80 -5.22
C LEU A 28 1.35 -2.49 -4.02
N GLU A 29 1.04 -3.03 -2.83
CA GLU A 29 1.94 -2.96 -1.67
C GLU A 29 3.23 -3.76 -1.89
N ASP A 30 3.13 -4.96 -2.47
CA ASP A 30 4.32 -5.75 -2.80
C ASP A 30 5.15 -5.08 -3.90
N ASP A 31 4.52 -4.45 -4.89
CA ASP A 31 5.21 -3.64 -5.91
C ASP A 31 5.95 -2.45 -5.26
N TRP A 32 5.36 -1.81 -4.25
CA TRP A 32 6.04 -0.79 -3.46
C TRP A 32 7.33 -1.33 -2.83
N ALA A 33 7.24 -2.45 -2.09
CA ALA A 33 8.38 -3.07 -1.45
C ALA A 33 9.49 -3.41 -2.45
N VAL A 34 9.14 -4.08 -3.55
CA VAL A 34 10.09 -4.42 -4.63
C VAL A 34 10.66 -3.17 -5.29
N GLY A 35 9.83 -2.14 -5.50
CA GLY A 35 10.24 -0.86 -6.08
C GLY A 35 11.34 -0.16 -5.28
N LEU A 36 11.36 -0.30 -3.96
CA LEU A 36 12.42 0.23 -3.10
C LEU A 36 13.78 -0.39 -3.43
N THR A 37 13.83 -1.70 -3.65
CA THR A 37 15.08 -2.42 -3.95
C THR A 37 15.68 -2.06 -5.32
N HIS A 38 14.84 -1.64 -6.26
CA HIS A 38 15.24 -1.27 -7.62
C HIS A 38 15.34 0.23 -7.84
N ARG A 39 15.03 1.05 -6.84
CA ARG A 39 14.89 2.51 -6.97
C ARG A 39 13.98 2.89 -8.15
N ASP A 40 12.84 2.18 -8.30
CA ASP A 40 11.94 2.32 -9.44
C ASP A 40 11.05 3.55 -9.34
N VAL A 41 11.64 4.71 -9.65
CA VAL A 41 10.95 6.01 -9.65
C VAL A 41 9.71 6.01 -10.57
N ALA A 42 9.75 5.26 -11.68
CA ALA A 42 8.63 5.20 -12.62
C ALA A 42 7.43 4.47 -12.00
N LEU A 43 7.67 3.40 -11.26
CA LEU A 43 6.65 2.72 -10.48
C LEU A 43 6.04 3.68 -9.44
N PHE A 44 6.86 4.32 -8.61
CA PHE A 44 6.37 5.25 -7.58
C PHE A 44 5.57 6.42 -8.16
N ARG A 45 5.97 6.96 -9.33
CA ARG A 45 5.17 7.99 -10.02
C ARG A 45 3.77 7.52 -10.40
N ARG A 46 3.58 6.23 -10.68
CA ARG A 46 2.26 5.65 -10.98
C ARG A 46 1.44 5.35 -9.72
N LEU A 47 2.10 4.91 -8.65
CA LEU A 47 1.44 4.56 -7.38
C LEU A 47 0.99 5.80 -6.62
N LEU A 48 1.86 6.82 -6.51
CA LEU A 48 1.60 8.02 -5.71
C LEU A 48 0.64 8.97 -6.41
N SER A 49 -0.41 9.40 -5.72
CA SER A 49 -1.27 10.50 -6.19
C SER A 49 -0.52 11.84 -6.17
N ASP A 50 -1.02 12.83 -6.92
CA ASP A 50 -0.39 14.17 -6.94
C ASP A 50 -0.37 14.84 -5.56
N GLY A 51 -1.39 14.64 -4.74
CA GLY A 51 -1.47 15.16 -3.38
C GLY A 51 -1.02 14.17 -2.31
N PHE A 52 -0.17 13.20 -2.65
CA PHE A 52 0.30 12.17 -1.72
C PHE A 52 1.04 12.76 -0.53
N ILE A 53 0.75 12.21 0.67
CA ILE A 53 1.41 12.54 1.94
C ILE A 53 2.04 11.26 2.50
N TYR A 54 3.28 11.39 2.94
CA TYR A 54 4.00 10.35 3.66
C TYR A 54 4.38 10.83 5.05
N THR A 55 4.00 10.09 6.07
CA THR A 55 4.38 10.35 7.47
C THR A 55 5.21 9.18 7.98
N GLU A 56 6.39 9.47 8.47
CA GLU A 56 7.29 8.52 9.10
C GLU A 56 7.82 9.13 10.39
N ASP A 57 7.57 8.47 11.50
CA ASP A 57 7.92 8.93 12.85
C ASP A 57 7.46 10.37 13.11
N ASP A 58 8.38 11.34 13.09
CA ASP A 58 8.13 12.75 13.45
C ASP A 58 8.04 13.69 12.24
N ARG A 59 8.15 13.16 11.01
CA ARG A 59 8.15 13.99 9.79
C ARG A 59 7.00 13.66 8.85
N THR A 60 6.55 14.67 8.12
CA THR A 60 5.62 14.53 7.00
C THR A 60 6.21 15.16 5.76
N VAL A 61 6.20 14.42 4.66
CA VAL A 61 6.74 14.84 3.36
C VAL A 61 5.74 14.60 2.24
N GLY A 62 5.93 15.26 1.11
CA GLY A 62 5.08 15.10 -0.06
C GLY A 62 5.63 14.12 -1.10
N ARG A 63 4.87 13.99 -2.19
CA ARG A 63 5.18 13.10 -3.31
C ARG A 63 6.59 13.31 -3.87
N ASP A 64 6.98 14.55 -4.12
CA ASP A 64 8.26 14.86 -4.75
C ASP A 64 9.46 14.54 -3.85
N ASP A 65 9.29 14.66 -2.52
CA ASP A 65 10.30 14.24 -1.56
C ASP A 65 10.51 12.73 -1.61
N VAL A 66 9.42 11.96 -1.59
CA VAL A 66 9.49 10.50 -1.70
C VAL A 66 10.13 10.07 -3.02
N LEU A 67 9.78 10.69 -4.15
CA LEU A 67 10.39 10.38 -5.43
C LEU A 67 11.90 10.67 -5.46
N ARG A 68 12.35 11.76 -4.81
CA ARG A 68 13.78 12.06 -4.65
C ARG A 68 14.49 11.03 -3.77
N ASP A 69 13.87 10.65 -2.66
CA ASP A 69 14.43 9.65 -1.74
C ASP A 69 14.55 8.28 -2.40
N VAL A 70 13.55 7.87 -3.18
CA VAL A 70 13.63 6.64 -3.99
C VAL A 70 14.75 6.72 -5.01
N ALA A 71 14.89 7.85 -5.71
CA ALA A 71 15.91 8.00 -6.76
C ALA A 71 17.34 8.01 -6.20
N ALA A 72 17.57 8.73 -5.11
CA ALA A 72 18.91 9.08 -4.65
C ALA A 72 19.02 9.21 -3.11
N GLY A 73 18.14 8.61 -2.35
CA GLY A 73 18.22 8.58 -0.89
C GLY A 73 19.52 7.91 -0.40
N PRO A 74 19.96 8.25 0.83
CA PRO A 74 21.26 7.81 1.37
C PRO A 74 21.31 6.30 1.64
N ASP A 75 20.17 5.68 1.90
CA ASP A 75 20.07 4.26 2.18
C ASP A 75 19.92 3.47 0.88
N THR A 76 20.61 2.34 0.77
CA THR A 76 20.42 1.36 -0.29
C THR A 76 19.63 0.18 0.28
N VAL A 77 18.39 0.02 -0.18
CA VAL A 77 17.54 -1.12 0.17
C VAL A 77 17.90 -2.29 -0.73
N GLU A 78 18.32 -3.40 -0.15
CA GLU A 78 18.71 -4.63 -0.88
C GLU A 78 17.62 -5.68 -0.82
N THR A 79 16.88 -5.72 0.28
CA THR A 79 15.74 -6.60 0.49
C THR A 79 14.56 -5.83 1.04
N ALA A 80 13.37 -6.13 0.53
CA ALA A 80 12.12 -5.59 1.06
C ALA A 80 10.99 -6.59 0.83
N HIS A 81 10.15 -6.77 1.83
CA HIS A 81 8.92 -7.58 1.71
C HIS A 81 7.89 -7.14 2.74
N ASN A 82 6.63 -7.45 2.45
CA ASN A 82 5.53 -7.18 3.36
C ASN A 82 5.12 -8.44 4.12
N GLU A 83 4.59 -8.25 5.34
CA GLU A 83 4.05 -9.31 6.17
C GLU A 83 2.69 -8.92 6.75
N ASP A 84 1.83 -9.91 7.00
CA ASP A 84 0.55 -9.77 7.70
C ASP A 84 -0.36 -8.64 7.18
N MET A 85 -0.39 -8.46 5.87
CA MET A 85 -1.20 -7.41 5.25
C MET A 85 -2.70 -7.69 5.37
N LYS A 86 -3.47 -6.63 5.65
CA LYS A 86 -4.94 -6.66 5.69
C LYS A 86 -5.51 -5.48 4.92
N VAL A 87 -6.53 -5.75 4.11
CA VAL A 87 -7.24 -4.75 3.31
C VAL A 87 -8.60 -4.45 3.95
N HIS A 88 -8.86 -3.17 4.21
CA HIS A 88 -10.14 -2.66 4.72
C HIS A 88 -10.76 -1.74 3.65
N ARG A 89 -11.92 -2.13 3.09
CA ARG A 89 -12.59 -1.38 2.01
C ARG A 89 -13.66 -0.44 2.51
N PHE A 90 -13.69 0.76 1.90
CA PHE A 90 -14.71 1.79 2.12
C PHE A 90 -15.12 2.38 0.75
N GLY A 91 -15.89 1.63 -0.03
CA GLY A 91 -16.28 2.03 -1.39
C GLY A 91 -15.07 2.14 -2.34
N THR A 92 -14.77 3.36 -2.81
CA THR A 92 -13.62 3.67 -3.66
C THR A 92 -12.35 4.00 -2.88
N THR A 93 -12.38 3.88 -1.56
CA THR A 93 -11.23 4.03 -0.67
C THR A 93 -10.93 2.69 0.00
N ALA A 94 -9.67 2.41 0.22
CA ALA A 94 -9.23 1.27 0.99
C ALA A 94 -8.06 1.66 1.91
N ILE A 95 -7.99 1.02 3.07
CA ILE A 95 -6.85 1.11 3.97
C ILE A 95 -6.17 -0.25 3.97
N VAL A 96 -4.86 -0.26 3.72
CA VAL A 96 -4.03 -1.46 3.85
C VAL A 96 -3.13 -1.28 5.06
N THR A 97 -3.14 -2.26 5.94
CA THR A 97 -2.23 -2.30 7.10
C THR A 97 -1.34 -3.52 6.98
N GLY A 98 -0.11 -3.40 7.45
CA GLY A 98 0.82 -4.52 7.41
C GLY A 98 2.14 -4.20 8.08
N TRP A 99 3.13 -5.01 7.78
CA TRP A 99 4.51 -4.80 8.15
C TRP A 99 5.36 -4.74 6.89
N LEU A 100 6.25 -3.77 6.83
CA LEU A 100 7.31 -3.70 5.82
C LEU A 100 8.63 -4.04 6.50
N VAL A 101 9.30 -5.06 5.99
CA VAL A 101 10.63 -5.46 6.45
C VAL A 101 11.64 -5.12 5.38
N VAL A 102 12.64 -4.32 5.72
CA VAL A 102 13.68 -3.88 4.80
C VAL A 102 15.07 -4.17 5.36
N GLY A 103 15.98 -4.55 4.49
CA GLY A 103 17.40 -4.72 4.80
C GLY A 103 18.26 -4.05 3.73
N GLY A 104 19.44 -3.60 4.13
CA GLY A 104 20.34 -2.92 3.21
C GLY A 104 21.50 -2.24 3.92
N HIS A 105 22.01 -1.17 3.30
CA HIS A 105 23.15 -0.39 3.80
C HIS A 105 22.83 1.10 3.81
N GLY A 106 23.24 1.78 4.86
CA GLY A 106 23.18 3.23 5.01
C GLY A 106 24.51 3.81 5.48
N SER A 107 24.53 5.10 5.83
CA SER A 107 25.73 5.81 6.30
C SER A 107 26.33 5.21 7.58
N GLN A 108 25.52 4.51 8.38
CA GLN A 108 25.92 3.84 9.63
C GLN A 108 26.29 2.37 9.42
N GLY A 109 26.32 1.87 8.20
CA GLY A 109 26.56 0.48 7.85
C GLY A 109 25.28 -0.30 7.53
N PRO A 110 25.31 -1.64 7.61
CA PRO A 110 24.17 -2.48 7.31
C PRO A 110 23.02 -2.27 8.28
N PHE A 111 21.80 -2.36 7.78
CA PHE A 111 20.60 -2.27 8.61
C PHE A 111 19.60 -3.37 8.30
N SER A 112 18.77 -3.70 9.30
CA SER A 112 17.51 -4.43 9.16
C SER A 112 16.46 -3.67 9.96
N ARG A 113 15.38 -3.27 9.30
CA ARG A 113 14.33 -2.45 9.91
C ARG A 113 12.97 -3.06 9.65
N ARG A 114 12.07 -2.90 10.61
CA ARG A 114 10.68 -3.36 10.50
C ARG A 114 9.75 -2.21 10.81
N TYR A 115 8.90 -1.89 9.84
CA TYR A 115 7.93 -0.80 9.94
C TYR A 115 6.52 -1.36 10.06
N ARG A 116 5.71 -0.76 10.94
CA ARG A 116 4.27 -0.94 10.91
C ARG A 116 3.69 0.13 10.00
N PHE A 117 2.96 -0.26 8.94
CA PHE A 117 2.39 0.69 8.02
C PHE A 117 0.86 0.74 8.05
N THR A 118 0.33 1.88 7.64
CA THR A 118 -1.08 2.14 7.38
C THR A 118 -1.19 3.02 6.15
N ASP A 119 -1.63 2.45 5.05
CA ASP A 119 -1.66 3.08 3.76
C ASP A 119 -3.09 3.29 3.28
N THR A 120 -3.38 4.47 2.74
CA THR A 120 -4.70 4.81 2.23
C THR A 120 -4.67 4.89 0.71
N TRP A 121 -5.46 4.05 0.10
CA TRP A 121 -5.62 3.92 -1.35
C TRP A 121 -6.96 4.45 -1.80
N VAL A 122 -6.99 5.16 -2.94
CA VAL A 122 -8.20 5.68 -3.56
C VAL A 122 -8.27 5.21 -5.00
N ARG A 123 -9.42 4.71 -5.41
CA ARG A 123 -9.69 4.33 -6.78
C ARG A 123 -10.17 5.54 -7.58
N ARG A 124 -9.45 5.85 -8.65
CA ARG A 124 -9.81 6.88 -9.64
C ARG A 124 -9.91 6.23 -11.02
N GLY A 125 -11.14 6.11 -11.52
CA GLY A 125 -11.39 5.33 -12.74
C GLY A 125 -11.03 3.86 -12.52
N ALA A 126 -10.15 3.32 -13.37
CA ALA A 126 -9.69 1.95 -13.30
C ALA A 126 -8.45 1.74 -12.42
N ARG A 127 -7.86 2.82 -11.89
CA ARG A 127 -6.59 2.75 -11.14
C ARG A 127 -6.76 3.03 -9.67
N TRP A 128 -6.01 2.28 -8.85
CA TRP A 128 -5.77 2.60 -7.46
C TRP A 128 -4.49 3.42 -7.34
N GLN A 129 -4.56 4.50 -6.56
CA GLN A 129 -3.42 5.33 -6.20
C GLN A 129 -3.39 5.52 -4.69
N ILE A 130 -2.20 5.50 -4.13
CA ILE A 130 -2.01 5.80 -2.72
C ILE A 130 -2.05 7.31 -2.50
N VAL A 131 -2.83 7.76 -1.54
CA VAL A 131 -3.01 9.17 -1.19
C VAL A 131 -2.31 9.54 0.11
N ALA A 132 -2.13 8.57 1.00
CA ALA A 132 -1.41 8.75 2.25
C ALA A 132 -0.76 7.43 2.66
N ALA A 133 0.46 7.50 3.16
CA ALA A 133 1.16 6.41 3.79
C ALA A 133 1.68 6.85 5.17
N HIS A 134 1.61 5.97 6.13
CA HIS A 134 2.17 6.18 7.45
C HIS A 134 2.97 4.97 7.88
N ASP A 135 4.25 5.17 8.09
CA ASP A 135 5.18 4.17 8.59
C ASP A 135 5.66 4.52 10.00
N TYR A 136 5.72 3.51 10.83
CA TYR A 136 6.28 3.60 12.17
C TYR A 136 7.40 2.57 12.33
N LEU A 137 8.63 3.04 12.56
CA LEU A 137 9.77 2.17 12.82
C LEU A 137 9.61 1.50 14.19
N VAL A 138 9.52 0.17 14.18
CA VAL A 138 9.43 -0.59 15.42
C VAL A 138 10.86 -0.88 15.92
N PRO A 139 11.21 -0.46 17.16
CA PRO A 139 12.51 -0.74 17.72
C PRO A 139 12.81 -2.24 17.77
N ALA A 140 14.07 -2.62 17.48
CA ALA A 140 14.54 -3.98 17.70
C ALA A 140 14.42 -4.33 19.21
N ARG A 141 13.87 -5.50 19.48
CA ARG A 141 13.77 -6.02 20.85
C ARG A 141 15.07 -6.72 21.24
#